data_50c294b587a8f386e99c543c190bcbe4
#
_entry.id   50c294b587a8f386e99c543c190bcbe4
#
_cell.length_a   1.000
_cell.length_b   1.000
_cell.length_c   1.000
_cell.angle_alpha   90.00
_cell.angle_beta   90.00
_cell.angle_gamma   90.00
#
_symmetry.space_group_name_H-M   'P 1'
#
loop_
_entity.id
_entity.type
_entity.pdbx_description
1 polymer ?
#
loop_
_entity_poly.entity_id
_entity_poly.type
_entity_poly.pdbx_seq_one_letter_code
_entity_poly.pdbx_strand_id
1 'polypeptide(L)'
;MERRNFLNQIGLLGGISLAGLSIEACNLFSKYKMGLQLFSVRDAMEKDPIETLKKLKLMGYEDFETYGFDPNTNKIYGLNISDFSQILKDLGLSTTSGHFGFTDYFNSNEDKLKWFVDSCIEASKKLKASYITWPWVHPDQRNSESFKILANKLNQIGEQVNSAGLKFAYHNHGYEFEDWNGTTGHEILIRVTDPDFVKLQMDMYWVVHSGKTPKELVDQHPGRYTMWHIKDMDKITRDYSELGNGSIDYAKILPDSEKSGLEYYYIEQGGNFKYNSMKSAATSAKFFKKNLQNLI
;
A
#
# COMPACT_ATOMS: atom_id res chain seq x y z
N MET A 1 -15.43 -64.94 24.17
CA MET A 1 -14.21 -65.51 23.61
C MET A 1 -14.16 -65.05 22.13
N GLU A 2 -13.32 -64.22 21.59
CA GLU A 2 -12.01 -63.77 21.98
C GLU A 2 -11.68 -62.46 21.23
N ARG A 3 -11.63 -61.36 21.92
CA ARG A 3 -11.09 -60.06 21.41
C ARG A 3 -9.61 -59.88 21.77
N ARG A 4 -8.93 -60.93 22.22
CA ARG A 4 -7.64 -60.82 22.87
C ARG A 4 -6.44 -61.30 22.04
N ASN A 5 -6.65 -61.90 20.86
CA ASN A 5 -5.59 -62.45 20.03
C ASN A 5 -5.25 -61.72 18.74
N PHE A 6 -5.83 -60.52 18.53
CA PHE A 6 -5.52 -59.72 17.33
C PHE A 6 -4.43 -58.65 17.55
N LEU A 7 -4.02 -58.46 18.79
CA LEU A 7 -3.03 -57.40 19.13
C LEU A 7 -1.59 -57.91 19.35
N ASN A 8 -1.30 -59.17 19.16
CA ASN A 8 0.05 -59.73 19.38
C ASN A 8 0.81 -60.18 18.13
N GLN A 9 0.39 -59.78 16.92
CA GLN A 9 1.10 -60.11 15.68
C GLN A 9 1.54 -58.90 14.82
N ILE A 10 1.53 -57.67 15.38
CA ILE A 10 2.16 -56.51 14.75
C ILE A 10 3.29 -56.00 15.64
N GLY A 11 4.14 -56.89 16.01
CA GLY A 11 5.32 -56.53 16.79
C GLY A 11 6.53 -57.32 16.35
N LEU A 12 7.02 -57.14 15.11
CA LEU A 12 8.40 -57.42 14.68
C LEU A 12 8.49 -57.35 13.17
N LEU A 13 8.66 -56.20 12.61
CA LEU A 13 9.41 -56.00 11.36
C LEU A 13 9.51 -54.46 11.08
N GLY A 14 10.72 -54.01 11.16
CA GLY A 14 11.10 -52.75 10.55
C GLY A 14 11.31 -51.56 11.48
N GLY A 15 12.40 -51.59 12.26
CA GLY A 15 13.05 -50.36 12.68
C GLY A 15 13.51 -49.56 11.44
N ILE A 16 12.62 -48.79 10.89
CA ILE A 16 12.98 -47.65 10.04
C ILE A 16 13.05 -46.48 10.99
N SER A 17 14.27 -46.06 11.30
CA SER A 17 14.56 -44.81 11.98
C SER A 17 13.83 -43.69 11.26
N LEU A 18 12.76 -43.19 11.86
CA LEU A 18 12.22 -41.85 11.59
C LEU A 18 13.26 -40.82 12.10
N ALA A 19 14.44 -40.84 11.43
CA ALA A 19 15.37 -39.74 11.49
C ALA A 19 14.75 -38.57 10.76
N GLY A 20 14.22 -37.64 11.56
CA GLY A 20 14.29 -36.22 11.26
C GLY A 20 13.79 -35.78 9.90
N LEU A 21 12.51 -35.93 9.58
CA LEU A 21 11.79 -34.94 8.81
C LEU A 21 11.04 -34.06 9.81
N SER A 22 11.79 -33.24 10.53
CA SER A 22 11.28 -31.93 10.90
C SER A 22 11.07 -31.18 9.58
N ILE A 23 9.92 -31.41 8.95
CA ILE A 23 9.32 -30.42 8.12
C ILE A 23 9.10 -29.26 9.09
N GLU A 24 10.07 -28.34 9.15
CA GLU A 24 9.79 -26.98 9.53
C GLU A 24 8.63 -26.62 8.60
N ALA A 25 7.41 -26.63 9.13
CA ALA A 25 6.30 -25.90 8.57
C ALA A 25 6.76 -24.46 8.64
N CYS A 26 7.57 -24.03 7.66
CA CYS A 26 7.81 -22.64 7.36
C CYS A 26 6.45 -21.99 7.44
N ASN A 27 6.30 -21.05 8.33
CA ASN A 27 5.10 -20.22 8.47
C ASN A 27 4.67 -19.80 7.08
N LEU A 28 3.69 -20.51 6.50
CA LEU A 28 3.10 -20.26 5.18
C LEU A 28 2.21 -19.00 5.20
N PHE A 29 2.17 -18.28 6.31
CA PHE A 29 1.45 -17.04 6.44
C PHE A 29 2.46 -15.89 6.32
N SER A 30 2.39 -15.17 5.18
CA SER A 30 3.04 -13.87 5.07
C SER A 30 2.57 -12.97 6.22
N LYS A 31 3.50 -12.25 6.84
CA LYS A 31 3.22 -11.26 7.89
C LYS A 31 2.22 -10.19 7.41
N TYR A 32 2.25 -9.90 6.12
CA TYR A 32 1.43 -8.87 5.48
C TYR A 32 0.50 -9.48 4.43
N LYS A 33 -0.71 -8.95 4.31
CA LYS A 33 -1.63 -9.25 3.22
C LYS A 33 -1.11 -8.65 1.91
N MET A 34 -1.29 -9.35 0.80
CA MET A 34 -0.95 -8.79 -0.51
C MET A 34 -1.96 -7.69 -0.87
N GLY A 35 -1.48 -6.45 -0.90
CA GLY A 35 -2.27 -5.26 -1.18
C GLY A 35 -2.21 -4.82 -2.64
N LEU A 36 -3.27 -4.13 -3.10
CA LEU A 36 -3.32 -3.44 -4.39
C LEU A 36 -3.88 -2.03 -4.21
N GLN A 37 -3.22 -1.03 -4.80
CA GLN A 37 -3.84 0.26 -5.02
C GLN A 37 -4.85 0.15 -6.16
N LEU A 38 -6.14 0.39 -5.87
CA LEU A 38 -7.24 0.17 -6.83
C LEU A 38 -7.20 1.11 -8.05
N PHE A 39 -6.45 2.20 -8.01
CA PHE A 39 -6.19 3.04 -9.17
C PHE A 39 -5.52 2.27 -10.33
N SER A 40 -4.80 1.20 -10.01
CA SER A 40 -4.20 0.29 -11.02
C SER A 40 -5.23 -0.33 -11.94
N VAL A 41 -6.44 -0.51 -11.48
CA VAL A 41 -7.54 -1.17 -12.21
C VAL A 41 -8.78 -0.27 -12.31
N ARG A 42 -8.55 1.05 -12.34
CA ARG A 42 -9.62 2.07 -12.31
C ARG A 42 -10.67 1.89 -13.41
N ASP A 43 -10.27 1.50 -14.60
CA ASP A 43 -11.14 1.21 -15.73
C ASP A 43 -12.12 0.06 -15.45
N ALA A 44 -11.66 -0.96 -14.72
CA ALA A 44 -12.48 -2.07 -14.30
C ALA A 44 -13.35 -1.71 -13.08
N MET A 45 -12.81 -0.92 -12.13
CA MET A 45 -13.56 -0.42 -10.96
C MET A 45 -14.71 0.51 -11.36
N GLU A 46 -14.51 1.36 -12.35
CA GLU A 46 -15.56 2.24 -12.89
C GLU A 46 -16.68 1.45 -13.58
N LYS A 47 -16.35 0.33 -14.21
CA LYS A 47 -17.31 -0.50 -14.94
C LYS A 47 -18.13 -1.39 -14.02
N ASP A 48 -17.51 -2.12 -13.13
CA ASP A 48 -18.12 -3.05 -12.17
C ASP A 48 -17.17 -3.30 -10.99
N PRO A 49 -17.29 -2.50 -9.91
CA PRO A 49 -16.40 -2.64 -8.77
C PRO A 49 -16.54 -3.99 -8.06
N ILE A 50 -17.74 -4.58 -8.01
CA ILE A 50 -17.97 -5.85 -7.29
C ILE A 50 -17.31 -7.00 -8.02
N GLU A 51 -17.52 -7.12 -9.32
CA GLU A 51 -16.93 -8.18 -10.12
C GLU A 51 -15.40 -8.01 -10.22
N THR A 52 -14.91 -6.77 -10.24
CA THR A 52 -13.47 -6.46 -10.21
C THR A 52 -12.85 -6.96 -8.91
N LEU A 53 -13.42 -6.66 -7.74
CA LEU A 53 -12.93 -7.14 -6.45
C LEU A 53 -12.92 -8.67 -6.36
N LYS A 54 -13.95 -9.35 -6.86
CA LYS A 54 -13.97 -10.82 -6.94
C LYS A 54 -12.82 -11.38 -7.74
N LYS A 55 -12.53 -10.79 -8.91
CA LYS A 55 -11.40 -11.19 -9.76
C LYS A 55 -10.06 -10.93 -9.09
N LEU A 56 -9.88 -9.79 -8.44
CA LEU A 56 -8.67 -9.46 -7.71
C LEU A 56 -8.44 -10.43 -6.54
N LYS A 57 -9.49 -10.81 -5.81
CA LYS A 57 -9.42 -11.87 -4.79
C LYS A 57 -8.90 -13.20 -5.37
N LEU A 58 -9.41 -13.62 -6.54
CA LEU A 58 -8.93 -14.84 -7.21
C LEU A 58 -7.45 -14.75 -7.63
N MET A 59 -6.93 -13.56 -7.88
CA MET A 59 -5.50 -13.32 -8.12
C MET A 59 -4.69 -13.38 -6.81
N GLY A 60 -5.38 -13.33 -5.65
CA GLY A 60 -4.81 -13.43 -4.31
C GLY A 60 -4.55 -12.09 -3.63
N TYR A 61 -5.09 -11.00 -4.13
CA TYR A 61 -5.14 -9.76 -3.38
C TYR A 61 -6.14 -9.87 -2.24
N GLU A 62 -5.76 -9.37 -1.08
CA GLU A 62 -6.55 -9.49 0.16
C GLU A 62 -6.82 -8.14 0.81
N ASP A 63 -6.01 -7.13 0.50
CA ASP A 63 -6.12 -5.79 1.03
C ASP A 63 -6.04 -4.75 -0.07
N PHE A 64 -6.72 -3.62 0.12
CA PHE A 64 -6.79 -2.59 -0.89
C PHE A 64 -6.49 -1.21 -0.33
N GLU A 65 -5.87 -0.39 -1.17
CA GLU A 65 -5.86 1.04 -1.00
C GLU A 65 -6.87 1.66 -1.97
N THR A 66 -7.78 2.45 -1.42
CA THR A 66 -8.88 3.06 -2.18
C THR A 66 -8.47 4.42 -2.76
N TYR A 67 -9.26 4.92 -3.71
CA TYR A 67 -9.18 6.28 -4.28
C TYR A 67 -10.56 6.76 -4.68
N GLY A 68 -10.71 8.06 -5.00
CA GLY A 68 -11.92 8.59 -5.64
C GLY A 68 -13.14 8.71 -4.69
N PHE A 69 -12.89 8.92 -3.39
CA PHE A 69 -13.95 9.27 -2.45
C PHE A 69 -14.53 10.66 -2.76
N ASP A 70 -15.85 10.74 -2.89
CA ASP A 70 -16.58 11.99 -3.00
C ASP A 70 -17.23 12.36 -1.66
N PRO A 71 -16.74 13.41 -0.98
CA PRO A 71 -17.25 13.82 0.31
C PRO A 71 -18.67 14.43 0.25
N ASN A 72 -19.08 14.98 -0.91
CA ASN A 72 -20.38 15.61 -1.05
C ASN A 72 -21.51 14.58 -1.12
N THR A 73 -21.25 13.44 -1.74
CA THR A 73 -22.23 12.34 -1.89
C THR A 73 -21.98 11.18 -0.94
N ASN A 74 -20.85 11.19 -0.22
CA ASN A 74 -20.38 10.09 0.64
C ASN A 74 -20.31 8.75 -0.12
N LYS A 75 -19.78 8.80 -1.35
CA LYS A 75 -19.66 7.65 -2.25
C LYS A 75 -18.22 7.37 -2.66
N ILE A 76 -17.99 6.12 -3.01
CA ILE A 76 -16.77 5.63 -3.65
C ILE A 76 -17.17 4.62 -4.74
N TYR A 77 -16.60 4.72 -5.93
CA TYR A 77 -16.93 3.84 -7.08
C TYR A 77 -18.44 3.76 -7.37
N GLY A 78 -19.18 4.87 -7.19
CA GLY A 78 -20.63 4.93 -7.37
C GLY A 78 -21.46 4.31 -6.22
N LEU A 79 -20.84 3.68 -5.25
CA LEU A 79 -21.48 3.02 -4.10
C LEU A 79 -21.40 3.91 -2.84
N ASN A 80 -22.39 3.81 -1.96
CA ASN A 80 -22.25 4.38 -0.62
C ASN A 80 -21.11 3.70 0.14
N ILE A 81 -20.40 4.45 0.99
CA ILE A 81 -19.26 3.91 1.76
C ILE A 81 -19.66 2.69 2.59
N SER A 82 -20.84 2.69 3.21
CA SER A 82 -21.32 1.56 4.01
C SER A 82 -21.57 0.31 3.16
N ASP A 83 -22.12 0.48 1.95
CA ASP A 83 -22.38 -0.63 1.03
C ASP A 83 -21.05 -1.20 0.52
N PHE A 84 -20.10 -0.35 0.16
CA PHE A 84 -18.76 -0.79 -0.24
C PHE A 84 -18.03 -1.54 0.89
N SER A 85 -18.12 -1.04 2.13
CA SER A 85 -17.57 -1.72 3.32
C SER A 85 -18.19 -3.10 3.52
N GLN A 86 -19.51 -3.23 3.34
CA GLN A 86 -20.19 -4.52 3.45
C GLN A 86 -19.77 -5.49 2.35
N ILE A 87 -19.63 -5.02 1.11
CA ILE A 87 -19.14 -5.84 -0.02
C ILE A 87 -17.73 -6.37 0.27
N LEU A 88 -16.81 -5.55 0.77
CA LEU A 88 -15.47 -6.00 1.15
C LEU A 88 -15.55 -7.09 2.22
N LYS A 89 -16.36 -6.88 3.25
CA LYS A 89 -16.58 -7.88 4.33
C LYS A 89 -17.13 -9.19 3.80
N ASP A 90 -18.15 -9.15 2.95
CA ASP A 90 -18.80 -10.35 2.38
C ASP A 90 -17.83 -11.14 1.48
N LEU A 91 -16.93 -10.43 0.83
CA LEU A 91 -15.84 -11.03 0.05
C LEU A 91 -14.65 -11.48 0.91
N GLY A 92 -14.61 -11.19 2.22
CA GLY A 92 -13.48 -11.46 3.09
C GLY A 92 -12.23 -10.66 2.70
N LEU A 93 -12.43 -9.43 2.21
CA LEU A 93 -11.41 -8.47 1.80
C LEU A 93 -11.32 -7.33 2.81
N SER A 94 -10.20 -6.61 2.83
CA SER A 94 -10.01 -5.41 3.64
C SER A 94 -9.61 -4.21 2.78
N THR A 95 -9.74 -3.02 3.35
CA THR A 95 -9.05 -1.82 2.91
C THR A 95 -8.40 -1.19 4.13
N THR A 96 -7.11 -0.89 4.03
CA THR A 96 -6.34 -0.36 5.16
C THR A 96 -5.88 1.07 4.95
N SER A 97 -5.91 1.57 3.71
CA SER A 97 -5.59 2.96 3.35
C SER A 97 -6.50 3.47 2.24
N GLY A 98 -6.61 4.79 2.13
CA GLY A 98 -7.26 5.46 1.01
C GLY A 98 -6.50 6.71 0.59
N HIS A 99 -6.37 6.91 -0.72
CA HIS A 99 -5.93 8.15 -1.35
C HIS A 99 -7.09 9.11 -1.46
N PHE A 100 -7.01 10.23 -0.75
CA PHE A 100 -8.07 11.25 -0.70
C PHE A 100 -7.66 12.52 -1.46
N GLY A 101 -8.61 13.22 -2.06
CA GLY A 101 -8.40 14.37 -2.94
C GLY A 101 -7.99 15.67 -2.22
N PHE A 102 -6.99 15.63 -1.34
CA PHE A 102 -6.52 16.77 -0.57
C PHE A 102 -6.00 17.93 -1.40
N THR A 103 -5.50 17.65 -2.62
CA THR A 103 -4.95 18.66 -3.52
C THR A 103 -5.94 19.77 -3.83
N ASP A 104 -7.24 19.45 -3.95
CA ASP A 104 -8.30 20.41 -4.19
C ASP A 104 -8.55 21.35 -3.01
N TYR A 105 -8.03 20.99 -1.84
CA TYR A 105 -8.15 21.73 -0.59
C TYR A 105 -6.86 22.43 -0.17
N PHE A 106 -5.79 22.32 -0.95
CA PHE A 106 -4.49 22.91 -0.62
C PHE A 106 -4.59 24.42 -0.35
N ASN A 107 -5.32 25.15 -1.19
CA ASN A 107 -5.52 26.60 -1.08
C ASN A 107 -6.88 26.98 -0.43
N SER A 108 -7.62 26.02 0.13
CA SER A 108 -8.88 26.31 0.80
C SER A 108 -8.66 26.96 2.17
N ASN A 109 -9.73 27.64 2.68
CA ASN A 109 -9.73 28.10 4.06
C ASN A 109 -9.75 26.92 5.04
N GLU A 110 -9.45 27.18 6.32
CA GLU A 110 -9.35 26.16 7.37
C GLU A 110 -10.66 25.40 7.58
N ASP A 111 -11.82 26.08 7.56
CA ASP A 111 -13.13 25.43 7.74
C ASP A 111 -13.42 24.41 6.66
N LYS A 112 -13.12 24.73 5.41
CA LYS A 112 -13.34 23.84 4.27
C LYS A 112 -12.38 22.65 4.33
N LEU A 113 -11.12 22.88 4.66
CA LEU A 113 -10.15 21.80 4.84
C LEU A 113 -10.56 20.89 6.00
N LYS A 114 -10.95 21.47 7.14
CA LYS A 114 -11.41 20.71 8.29
C LYS A 114 -12.62 19.86 7.97
N TRP A 115 -13.62 20.40 7.28
CA TRP A 115 -14.79 19.65 6.80
C TRP A 115 -14.40 18.45 5.94
N PHE A 116 -13.45 18.65 5.02
CA PHE A 116 -12.96 17.57 4.17
C PHE A 116 -12.26 16.48 4.99
N VAL A 117 -11.39 16.87 5.93
CA VAL A 117 -10.72 15.93 6.84
C VAL A 117 -11.73 15.14 7.66
N ASP A 118 -12.74 15.79 8.25
CA ASP A 118 -13.82 15.13 9.00
C ASP A 118 -14.56 14.10 8.11
N SER A 119 -14.85 14.45 6.86
CA SER A 119 -15.48 13.54 5.89
C SER A 119 -14.60 12.34 5.57
N CYS A 120 -13.29 12.54 5.41
CA CYS A 120 -12.32 11.43 5.21
C CYS A 120 -12.24 10.53 6.44
N ILE A 121 -12.26 11.09 7.65
CA ILE A 121 -12.26 10.34 8.93
C ILE A 121 -13.51 9.46 9.03
N GLU A 122 -14.69 10.01 8.76
CA GLU A 122 -15.94 9.24 8.79
C GLU A 122 -15.94 8.10 7.76
N ALA A 123 -15.51 8.37 6.53
CA ALA A 123 -15.41 7.38 5.48
C ALA A 123 -14.44 6.26 5.88
N SER A 124 -13.24 6.61 6.36
CA SER A 124 -12.22 5.65 6.77
C SER A 124 -12.70 4.78 7.94
N LYS A 125 -13.38 5.34 8.93
CA LYS A 125 -13.98 4.57 10.04
C LYS A 125 -15.03 3.56 9.55
N LYS A 126 -15.90 3.96 8.61
CA LYS A 126 -16.89 3.06 8.01
C LYS A 126 -16.24 1.94 7.20
N LEU A 127 -15.15 2.23 6.50
CA LEU A 127 -14.35 1.26 5.76
C LEU A 127 -13.47 0.39 6.68
N LYS A 128 -13.29 0.75 7.94
CA LYS A 128 -12.34 0.17 8.89
C LYS A 128 -10.88 0.31 8.41
N ALA A 129 -10.61 1.34 7.64
CA ALA A 129 -9.26 1.68 7.20
C ALA A 129 -8.43 2.24 8.37
N SER A 130 -7.13 2.02 8.33
CA SER A 130 -6.18 2.51 9.33
C SER A 130 -5.59 3.87 8.96
N TYR A 131 -5.47 4.13 7.65
CA TYR A 131 -4.77 5.28 7.11
C TYR A 131 -5.65 6.15 6.22
N ILE A 132 -5.45 7.46 6.34
CA ILE A 132 -5.85 8.48 5.38
C ILE A 132 -4.57 8.98 4.73
N THR A 133 -4.50 8.95 3.38
CA THR A 133 -3.27 9.29 2.66
C THR A 133 -3.50 10.46 1.71
N TRP A 134 -2.62 11.48 1.77
CA TRP A 134 -2.53 12.55 0.78
C TRP A 134 -1.66 12.08 -0.38
N PRO A 135 -2.23 11.87 -1.61
CA PRO A 135 -1.53 11.14 -2.66
C PRO A 135 -0.63 11.98 -3.55
N TRP A 136 -0.88 13.28 -3.73
CA TRP A 136 -0.11 14.11 -4.67
C TRP A 136 -0.42 15.60 -4.51
N VAL A 137 0.43 16.45 -5.10
CA VAL A 137 0.22 17.91 -5.17
C VAL A 137 0.25 18.42 -6.60
N HIS A 138 -0.54 19.47 -6.87
CA HIS A 138 -0.64 20.07 -8.19
C HIS A 138 0.72 20.62 -8.65
N PRO A 139 1.06 20.60 -9.97
CA PRO A 139 2.31 21.15 -10.48
C PRO A 139 2.66 22.55 -9.98
N ASP A 140 1.68 23.46 -9.87
CA ASP A 140 1.88 24.82 -9.38
C ASP A 140 2.27 24.89 -7.90
N GLN A 141 2.13 23.79 -7.17
CA GLN A 141 2.48 23.65 -5.74
C GLN A 141 3.82 22.92 -5.53
N ARG A 142 4.57 22.67 -6.60
CA ARG A 142 5.85 21.95 -6.56
C ARG A 142 7.01 22.93 -6.53
N ASN A 143 7.27 23.50 -5.38
CA ASN A 143 8.40 24.37 -5.10
C ASN A 143 8.69 24.38 -3.59
N SER A 144 9.85 24.87 -3.18
CA SER A 144 10.29 24.81 -1.77
C SER A 144 9.34 25.50 -0.80
N GLU A 145 8.73 26.63 -1.20
CA GLU A 145 7.79 27.35 -0.33
C GLU A 145 6.48 26.58 -0.17
N SER A 146 5.94 26.08 -1.26
CA SER A 146 4.72 25.25 -1.22
C SER A 146 4.93 23.94 -0.44
N PHE A 147 6.12 23.33 -0.49
CA PHE A 147 6.43 22.17 0.35
C PHE A 147 6.48 22.50 1.84
N LYS A 148 6.92 23.69 2.24
CA LYS A 148 6.83 24.13 3.64
C LYS A 148 5.37 24.33 4.09
N ILE A 149 4.56 24.96 3.23
CA ILE A 149 3.11 25.12 3.47
C ILE A 149 2.46 23.74 3.59
N LEU A 150 2.77 22.83 2.67
CA LEU A 150 2.28 21.46 2.69
C LEU A 150 2.63 20.76 4.01
N ALA A 151 3.90 20.79 4.42
CA ALA A 151 4.35 20.14 5.64
C ALA A 151 3.60 20.62 6.89
N ASN A 152 3.33 21.94 7.00
CA ASN A 152 2.53 22.47 8.09
C ASN A 152 1.08 22.00 8.05
N LYS A 153 0.48 21.95 6.84
CA LYS A 153 -0.89 21.39 6.68
C LYS A 153 -0.93 19.91 7.02
N LEU A 154 0.08 19.14 6.62
CA LEU A 154 0.16 17.72 6.96
C LEU A 154 0.20 17.51 8.47
N ASN A 155 0.93 18.34 9.23
CA ASN A 155 0.93 18.29 10.70
C ASN A 155 -0.47 18.54 11.29
N GLN A 156 -1.14 19.61 10.87
CA GLN A 156 -2.50 19.94 11.32
C GLN A 156 -3.51 18.82 11.03
N ILE A 157 -3.48 18.29 9.81
CA ILE A 157 -4.34 17.19 9.40
C ILE A 157 -4.00 15.91 10.16
N GLY A 158 -2.70 15.62 10.29
CA GLY A 158 -2.21 14.45 11.01
C GLY A 158 -2.63 14.44 12.47
N GLU A 159 -2.56 15.58 13.17
CA GLU A 159 -3.05 15.73 14.53
C GLU A 159 -4.57 15.47 14.62
N GLN A 160 -5.37 16.05 13.70
CA GLN A 160 -6.83 15.84 13.66
C GLN A 160 -7.18 14.36 13.39
N VAL A 161 -6.52 13.72 12.44
CA VAL A 161 -6.72 12.32 12.08
C VAL A 161 -6.31 11.39 13.22
N ASN A 162 -5.17 11.66 13.86
CA ASN A 162 -4.68 10.90 15.00
C ASN A 162 -5.62 11.00 16.22
N SER A 163 -6.13 12.20 16.50
CA SER A 163 -7.15 12.43 17.56
C SER A 163 -8.43 11.63 17.31
N ALA A 164 -8.73 11.27 16.07
CA ALA A 164 -9.86 10.42 15.71
C ALA A 164 -9.56 8.91 15.78
N GLY A 165 -8.33 8.53 16.18
CA GLY A 165 -7.86 7.13 16.28
C GLY A 165 -7.44 6.50 14.95
N LEU A 166 -7.15 7.32 13.95
CA LEU A 166 -6.62 6.90 12.64
C LEU A 166 -5.19 7.41 12.46
N LYS A 167 -4.53 6.97 11.40
CA LYS A 167 -3.18 7.41 11.02
C LYS A 167 -3.23 8.21 9.73
N PHE A 168 -2.31 9.15 9.60
CA PHE A 168 -2.20 9.99 8.42
C PHE A 168 -0.85 9.78 7.73
N ALA A 169 -0.86 9.76 6.38
CA ALA A 169 0.34 9.62 5.59
C ALA A 169 0.36 10.52 4.37
N TYR A 170 1.57 10.81 3.89
CA TYR A 170 1.84 11.45 2.61
C TYR A 170 2.52 10.45 1.67
N HIS A 171 2.04 10.35 0.43
CA HIS A 171 2.58 9.50 -0.62
C HIS A 171 3.47 10.33 -1.56
N ASN A 172 4.70 9.90 -1.76
CA ASN A 172 5.63 10.58 -2.65
C ASN A 172 5.49 10.16 -4.12
N HIS A 173 5.87 11.11 -4.99
CA HIS A 173 6.19 10.90 -6.39
C HIS A 173 7.68 11.23 -6.64
N GLY A 174 8.03 11.53 -7.90
CA GLY A 174 9.40 11.94 -8.25
C GLY A 174 9.71 13.40 -7.97
N TYR A 175 8.72 14.27 -8.06
CA TYR A 175 8.90 15.71 -7.92
C TYR A 175 9.30 16.16 -6.50
N GLU A 176 9.09 15.34 -5.47
CA GLU A 176 9.60 15.64 -4.13
C GLU A 176 11.12 15.52 -4.04
N PHE A 177 11.75 14.83 -4.99
CA PHE A 177 13.20 14.65 -5.04
C PHE A 177 13.88 15.62 -6.01
N GLU A 178 13.14 16.49 -6.68
CA GLU A 178 13.70 17.57 -7.48
C GLU A 178 14.39 18.62 -6.60
N ASP A 179 15.50 19.20 -7.11
CA ASP A 179 16.24 20.24 -6.40
C ASP A 179 15.56 21.61 -6.54
N TRP A 180 15.25 22.22 -5.42
CA TRP A 180 14.68 23.56 -5.31
C TRP A 180 15.65 24.48 -4.57
N ASN A 181 16.67 24.97 -5.27
CA ASN A 181 17.69 25.85 -4.70
C ASN A 181 18.46 25.25 -3.50
N GLY A 182 18.94 24.01 -3.67
CA GLY A 182 19.75 23.31 -2.68
C GLY A 182 18.95 22.55 -1.61
N THR A 183 17.64 22.37 -1.79
CA THR A 183 16.80 21.48 -0.96
C THR A 183 15.77 20.79 -1.81
N THR A 184 15.25 19.68 -1.34
CA THR A 184 14.19 18.91 -2.00
C THR A 184 12.89 18.99 -1.20
N GLY A 185 11.76 18.76 -1.88
CA GLY A 185 10.45 18.64 -1.21
C GLY A 185 10.47 17.55 -0.15
N HIS A 186 11.11 16.41 -0.47
CA HIS A 186 11.26 15.30 0.46
C HIS A 186 12.02 15.68 1.73
N GLU A 187 13.15 16.40 1.62
CA GLU A 187 13.91 16.89 2.78
C GLU A 187 13.09 17.85 3.65
N ILE A 188 12.32 18.73 3.00
CA ILE A 188 11.41 19.63 3.72
C ILE A 188 10.36 18.83 4.49
N LEU A 189 9.71 17.86 3.84
CA LEU A 189 8.69 17.02 4.48
C LEU A 189 9.27 16.26 5.67
N ILE A 190 10.42 15.62 5.52
CA ILE A 190 11.09 14.90 6.61
C ILE A 190 11.40 15.82 7.80
N ARG A 191 11.93 17.02 7.53
CA ARG A 191 12.39 17.94 8.58
C ARG A 191 11.26 18.65 9.31
N VAL A 192 10.17 18.99 8.60
CA VAL A 192 9.12 19.88 9.11
C VAL A 192 7.93 19.11 9.64
N THR A 193 7.66 17.91 9.12
CA THR A 193 6.52 17.12 9.61
C THR A 193 6.87 16.37 10.89
N ASP A 194 5.90 16.37 11.82
CA ASP A 194 5.98 15.61 13.06
C ASP A 194 5.83 14.10 12.77
N PRO A 195 6.81 13.25 13.14
CA PRO A 195 6.77 11.82 12.89
C PRO A 195 5.65 11.08 13.65
N ASP A 196 5.11 11.65 14.70
CA ASP A 196 4.01 11.04 15.44
C ASP A 196 2.67 11.23 14.72
N PHE A 197 2.49 12.36 14.03
CA PHE A 197 1.26 12.68 13.31
C PHE A 197 1.29 12.34 11.82
N VAL A 198 2.46 12.42 11.18
CA VAL A 198 2.61 12.24 9.73
C VAL A 198 3.56 11.10 9.43
N LYS A 199 3.03 10.04 8.84
CA LYS A 199 3.82 8.95 8.27
C LYS A 199 4.04 9.19 6.77
N LEU A 200 4.95 8.43 6.18
CA LEU A 200 5.19 8.48 4.74
C LEU A 200 4.80 7.13 4.11
N GLN A 201 4.15 7.22 2.97
CA GLN A 201 3.94 6.09 2.09
C GLN A 201 4.98 6.18 0.98
N MET A 202 5.98 5.29 1.04
CA MET A 202 7.07 5.28 0.07
C MET A 202 6.64 4.64 -1.23
N ASP A 203 6.60 5.40 -2.30
CA ASP A 203 6.55 4.84 -3.65
C ASP A 203 7.97 4.54 -4.14
N MET A 204 8.33 3.26 -4.12
CA MET A 204 9.68 2.82 -4.46
C MET A 204 10.05 3.06 -5.92
N TYR A 205 9.08 3.00 -6.84
CA TYR A 205 9.32 3.33 -8.24
C TYR A 205 9.81 4.77 -8.39
N TRP A 206 9.10 5.72 -7.77
CA TRP A 206 9.46 7.13 -7.85
C TRP A 206 10.78 7.44 -7.15
N VAL A 207 11.08 6.77 -6.04
CA VAL A 207 12.39 6.88 -5.37
C VAL A 207 13.51 6.44 -6.32
N VAL A 208 13.38 5.25 -6.94
CA VAL A 208 14.36 4.73 -7.90
C VAL A 208 14.41 5.59 -9.17
N HIS A 209 13.27 6.03 -9.67
CA HIS A 209 13.18 6.92 -10.84
C HIS A 209 13.94 8.24 -10.61
N SER A 210 13.95 8.74 -9.38
CA SER A 210 14.68 9.95 -8.97
C SER A 210 16.16 9.69 -8.64
N GLY A 211 16.67 8.47 -8.89
CA GLY A 211 18.06 8.09 -8.66
C GLY A 211 18.41 7.91 -7.17
N LYS A 212 17.42 7.76 -6.31
CA LYS A 212 17.58 7.48 -4.88
C LYS A 212 17.35 5.99 -4.61
N THR A 213 17.73 5.55 -3.41
CA THR A 213 17.57 4.14 -2.98
C THR A 213 16.61 4.05 -1.81
N PRO A 214 15.50 3.27 -1.92
CA PRO A 214 14.55 3.07 -0.82
C PRO A 214 15.21 2.66 0.49
N LYS A 215 16.20 1.77 0.41
CA LYS A 215 16.97 1.30 1.57
C LYS A 215 17.69 2.43 2.29
N GLU A 216 18.37 3.33 1.56
CA GLU A 216 19.06 4.48 2.15
C GLU A 216 18.09 5.45 2.83
N LEU A 217 16.91 5.68 2.25
CA LEU A 217 15.90 6.54 2.86
C LEU A 217 15.39 5.98 4.19
N VAL A 218 15.15 4.65 4.26
CA VAL A 218 14.75 3.99 5.52
C VAL A 218 15.90 3.99 6.53
N ASP A 219 17.14 3.79 6.08
CA ASP A 219 18.33 3.83 6.95
C ASP A 219 18.53 5.20 7.60
N GLN A 220 18.24 6.28 6.87
CA GLN A 220 18.33 7.66 7.37
C GLN A 220 17.15 8.05 8.26
N HIS A 221 15.95 7.50 7.99
CA HIS A 221 14.70 7.91 8.65
C HIS A 221 13.88 6.68 9.09
N PRO A 222 14.37 5.90 10.08
CA PRO A 222 13.69 4.71 10.55
C PRO A 222 12.31 5.05 11.15
N GLY A 223 11.33 4.16 10.93
CA GLY A 223 9.96 4.31 11.45
C GLY A 223 9.08 5.34 10.73
N ARG A 224 9.59 5.98 9.66
CA ARG A 224 8.84 7.00 8.91
C ARG A 224 8.02 6.43 7.75
N TYR A 225 8.47 5.34 7.11
CA TYR A 225 7.87 4.79 5.89
C TYR A 225 7.02 3.57 6.19
N THR A 226 5.88 3.81 6.83
CA THR A 226 4.98 2.76 7.34
C THR A 226 4.16 2.05 6.27
N MET A 227 4.11 2.60 5.07
CA MET A 227 3.47 1.98 3.92
C MET A 227 4.37 2.05 2.68
N TRP A 228 4.25 1.04 1.81
CA TRP A 228 5.02 0.99 0.56
C TRP A 228 4.13 0.80 -0.65
N HIS A 229 4.45 1.51 -1.74
CA HIS A 229 4.00 1.17 -3.09
C HIS A 229 5.09 0.43 -3.83
N ILE A 230 4.74 -0.72 -4.38
CA ILE A 230 5.63 -1.63 -5.11
C ILE A 230 5.21 -1.59 -6.59
N LYS A 231 6.02 -0.91 -7.41
CA LYS A 231 5.81 -0.72 -8.84
C LYS A 231 7.07 -1.12 -9.60
N ASP A 232 6.95 -1.39 -10.90
CA ASP A 232 8.13 -1.65 -11.73
C ASP A 232 8.29 -0.61 -12.84
N MET A 233 9.51 -0.50 -13.36
CA MET A 233 9.93 0.52 -14.30
C MET A 233 10.34 -0.12 -15.62
N ASP A 234 9.74 0.29 -16.73
CA ASP A 234 10.16 -0.14 -18.06
C ASP A 234 11.65 0.13 -18.29
N LYS A 235 12.33 -0.84 -18.90
CA LYS A 235 13.80 -0.82 -19.07
C LYS A 235 14.31 0.25 -20.04
N ILE A 236 13.44 0.72 -20.94
CA ILE A 236 13.81 1.63 -22.01
C ILE A 236 13.19 3.01 -21.76
N THR A 237 11.86 3.04 -21.60
CA THR A 237 11.11 4.31 -21.47
C THR A 237 11.14 4.86 -20.05
N ARG A 238 11.44 4.01 -19.06
CA ARG A 238 11.34 4.29 -17.63
C ARG A 238 9.92 4.62 -17.16
N ASP A 239 8.91 4.34 -17.97
CA ASP A 239 7.50 4.39 -17.61
C ASP A 239 7.12 3.15 -16.77
N TYR A 240 5.86 3.03 -16.37
CA TYR A 240 5.39 1.88 -15.58
C TYR A 240 5.49 0.57 -16.34
N SER A 241 5.68 -0.52 -15.61
CA SER A 241 5.68 -1.90 -16.13
C SER A 241 5.06 -2.84 -15.10
N GLU A 242 4.61 -4.01 -15.56
CA GLU A 242 4.23 -5.10 -14.65
C GLU A 242 5.44 -5.56 -13.84
N LEU A 243 5.23 -5.91 -12.58
CA LEU A 243 6.29 -6.44 -11.72
C LEU A 243 6.99 -7.64 -12.37
N GLY A 244 8.32 -7.58 -12.44
CA GLY A 244 9.20 -8.56 -13.01
C GLY A 244 9.44 -8.41 -14.53
N ASN A 245 8.73 -7.51 -15.19
CA ASN A 245 9.00 -7.17 -16.61
C ASN A 245 9.92 -5.94 -16.72
N GLY A 246 10.01 -5.15 -15.67
CA GLY A 246 10.77 -3.92 -15.63
C GLY A 246 12.25 -4.09 -15.25
N SER A 247 12.83 -3.01 -14.75
CA SER A 247 14.25 -2.87 -14.42
C SER A 247 14.54 -2.81 -12.92
N ILE A 248 13.52 -2.71 -12.07
CA ILE A 248 13.72 -2.58 -10.62
C ILE A 248 14.05 -3.94 -10.01
N ASP A 249 15.28 -4.05 -9.49
CA ASP A 249 15.74 -5.25 -8.76
C ASP A 249 15.37 -5.13 -7.28
N TYR A 250 14.14 -5.56 -6.96
CA TYR A 250 13.61 -5.48 -5.59
C TYR A 250 14.45 -6.26 -4.57
N ALA A 251 15.09 -7.35 -4.95
CA ALA A 251 15.96 -8.09 -4.04
C ALA A 251 17.15 -7.23 -3.52
N LYS A 252 17.56 -6.22 -4.30
CA LYS A 252 18.63 -5.31 -3.91
C LYS A 252 18.16 -4.06 -3.18
N ILE A 253 16.96 -3.56 -3.50
CA ILE A 253 16.52 -2.23 -3.04
C ILE A 253 15.53 -2.28 -1.89
N LEU A 254 14.90 -3.44 -1.62
CA LEU A 254 13.92 -3.55 -0.51
C LEU A 254 14.60 -3.15 0.80
N PRO A 255 14.04 -2.18 1.53
CA PRO A 255 14.52 -1.85 2.86
C PRO A 255 14.09 -2.93 3.86
N ASP A 256 14.71 -2.88 5.03
CA ASP A 256 14.27 -3.67 6.18
C ASP A 256 12.88 -3.22 6.61
N SER A 257 11.92 -4.13 6.62
CA SER A 257 10.52 -3.84 6.93
C SER A 257 10.29 -3.42 8.38
N GLU A 258 11.05 -3.98 9.32
CA GLU A 258 10.97 -3.63 10.74
C GLU A 258 11.57 -2.24 10.98
N LYS A 259 12.74 -1.97 10.40
CA LYS A 259 13.37 -0.64 10.47
C LYS A 259 12.52 0.45 9.81
N SER A 260 11.84 0.12 8.72
CA SER A 260 10.88 1.00 8.07
C SER A 260 9.66 1.31 8.94
N GLY A 261 9.31 0.42 9.87
CA GLY A 261 8.05 0.43 10.59
C GLY A 261 6.88 0.01 9.70
N LEU A 262 7.13 -0.87 8.72
CA LEU A 262 6.15 -1.28 7.72
C LEU A 262 4.90 -1.88 8.36
N GLU A 263 3.73 -1.36 7.97
CA GLU A 263 2.42 -1.87 8.36
C GLU A 263 1.67 -2.46 7.17
N TYR A 264 1.77 -1.81 6.00
CA TYR A 264 1.06 -2.23 4.78
C TYR A 264 1.90 -1.95 3.53
N TYR A 265 1.66 -2.73 2.48
CA TYR A 265 2.19 -2.44 1.15
C TYR A 265 1.11 -2.67 0.10
N TYR A 266 1.23 -1.97 -1.02
CA TYR A 266 0.31 -2.09 -2.15
C TYR A 266 1.10 -2.20 -3.44
N ILE A 267 0.78 -3.20 -4.24
CA ILE A 267 1.24 -3.27 -5.62
C ILE A 267 0.47 -2.20 -6.41
N GLU A 268 1.16 -1.47 -7.29
CA GLU A 268 0.49 -0.48 -8.13
C GLU A 268 1.13 -0.41 -9.51
N GLN A 269 0.29 -0.12 -10.52
CA GLN A 269 0.71 0.26 -11.86
C GLN A 269 -0.21 1.36 -12.39
N GLY A 270 0.31 2.58 -12.54
CA GLY A 270 -0.49 3.76 -12.92
C GLY A 270 -0.94 3.81 -14.37
N GLY A 271 -0.36 2.98 -15.25
CA GLY A 271 -0.62 2.98 -16.70
C GLY A 271 0.34 2.06 -17.44
N ASN A 272 0.51 2.30 -18.76
CA ASN A 272 1.41 1.54 -19.63
C ASN A 272 1.22 0.01 -19.55
N PHE A 273 -0.05 -0.41 -19.56
CA PHE A 273 -0.41 -1.82 -19.45
C PHE A 273 -0.10 -2.56 -20.78
N LYS A 274 0.62 -3.67 -20.68
CA LYS A 274 0.93 -4.49 -21.88
C LYS A 274 -0.32 -4.95 -22.64
N TYR A 275 -1.41 -5.24 -21.93
CA TYR A 275 -2.69 -5.65 -22.50
C TYR A 275 -3.85 -4.81 -21.94
N ASN A 276 -4.12 -4.91 -20.66
CA ASN A 276 -5.10 -4.15 -19.89
C ASN A 276 -4.75 -4.22 -18.40
N SER A 277 -5.37 -3.36 -17.61
CA SER A 277 -5.11 -3.21 -16.18
C SER A 277 -5.25 -4.53 -15.39
N MET A 278 -6.31 -5.31 -15.64
CA MET A 278 -6.58 -6.56 -14.95
C MET A 278 -5.56 -7.66 -15.27
N LYS A 279 -5.09 -7.76 -16.53
CA LYS A 279 -4.02 -8.69 -16.89
C LYS A 279 -2.69 -8.29 -16.28
N SER A 280 -2.40 -6.99 -16.22
CA SER A 280 -1.21 -6.47 -15.57
C SER A 280 -1.24 -6.73 -14.05
N ALA A 281 -2.38 -6.51 -13.39
CA ALA A 281 -2.56 -6.87 -11.98
C ALA A 281 -2.33 -8.38 -11.73
N ALA A 282 -2.84 -9.26 -12.60
CA ALA A 282 -2.62 -10.70 -12.49
C ALA A 282 -1.14 -11.08 -12.69
N THR A 283 -0.45 -10.43 -13.63
CA THR A 283 0.99 -10.65 -13.87
C THR A 283 1.81 -10.24 -12.67
N SER A 284 1.55 -9.04 -12.14
CA SER A 284 2.23 -8.49 -10.96
C SER A 284 1.99 -9.34 -9.71
N ALA A 285 0.76 -9.81 -9.48
CA ALA A 285 0.44 -10.71 -8.37
C ALA A 285 1.23 -12.02 -8.43
N LYS A 286 1.30 -12.64 -9.62
CA LYS A 286 2.05 -13.89 -9.83
C LYS A 286 3.54 -13.71 -9.56
N PHE A 287 4.12 -12.64 -10.07
CA PHE A 287 5.54 -12.34 -9.85
C PHE A 287 5.81 -12.06 -8.37
N PHE A 288 4.97 -11.22 -7.74
CA PHE A 288 5.12 -10.86 -6.34
C PHE A 288 5.11 -12.08 -5.43
N LYS A 289 4.12 -12.94 -5.55
CA LYS A 289 4.00 -14.17 -4.74
C LYS A 289 5.21 -15.07 -4.89
N LYS A 290 5.74 -15.18 -6.11
CA LYS A 290 6.87 -16.09 -6.39
C LYS A 290 8.20 -15.54 -5.90
N ASN A 291 8.42 -14.23 -5.99
CA ASN A 291 9.77 -13.64 -5.91
C ASN A 291 9.95 -12.63 -4.79
N LEU A 292 8.88 -11.96 -4.32
CA LEU A 292 9.01 -10.84 -3.39
C LEU A 292 8.33 -11.07 -2.04
N GLN A 293 7.26 -11.87 -1.99
CA GLN A 293 6.44 -12.03 -0.79
C GLN A 293 7.23 -12.49 0.45
N ASN A 294 8.22 -13.33 0.25
CA ASN A 294 9.07 -13.84 1.34
C ASN A 294 10.26 -12.91 1.67
N LEU A 295 10.39 -11.79 0.98
CA LEU A 295 11.44 -10.79 1.23
C LEU A 295 10.95 -9.63 2.11
N ILE A 296 9.64 -9.55 2.37
CA ILE A 296 8.97 -8.52 3.17
C ILE A 296 8.45 -9.14 4.51
#